data_4c748e82bd11150a4f74872c2f3fdf08
#
_entry.id   4c748e82bd11150a4f74872c2f3fdf08
#
_cell.length_a   1.000
_cell.length_b   1.000
_cell.length_c   1.000
_cell.angle_alpha   90.00
_cell.angle_beta   90.00
_cell.angle_gamma   90.00
#
_symmetry.space_group_name_H-M   'P 1'
#
loop_
_entity.id
_entity.type
_entity.pdbx_description
1 polymer ?
#
loop_
_entity_poly.entity_id
_entity_poly.type
_entity_poly.pdbx_seq_one_letter_code
_entity_poly.pdbx_strand_id
1 'polypeptide(L)'
;SAASDVYKRQVSTLFRKDGKPVTTLHAGERVELVATVTADSDAEYVMVEIPIPAGCSYDSKEKGDFWKETHREYYKEKVAVFCNKLRKGTHTFTVRLLPRYTGSYHLNPARAELMYYPVFHGRNEMKKCGVAEAQ
;
A
#
# COMPACT_ATOMS: atom_id res chain seq x y z
N SER A 1 -9.39 11.29 14.71
CA SER A 1 -8.54 11.72 15.81
C SER A 1 -7.68 12.91 15.42
N ALA A 2 -7.16 13.61 16.39
CA ALA A 2 -6.28 14.75 16.13
C ALA A 2 -5.07 14.35 15.27
N ALA A 3 -4.51 13.19 15.52
CA ALA A 3 -3.36 12.72 14.76
C ALA A 3 -3.70 12.46 13.30
N SER A 4 -4.84 11.84 13.05
CA SER A 4 -5.26 11.58 11.67
C SER A 4 -5.71 12.86 10.96
N ASP A 5 -6.19 13.86 11.68
CA ASP A 5 -6.55 15.14 11.11
C ASP A 5 -5.32 15.93 10.67
N VAL A 6 -4.20 15.76 11.37
CA VAL A 6 -2.96 16.44 11.07
C VAL A 6 -2.26 15.82 9.85
N TYR A 7 -2.25 14.51 9.79
CA TYR A 7 -1.58 13.82 8.69
C TYR A 7 -2.53 13.67 7.51
N LYS A 8 -2.21 14.39 6.45
CA LYS A 8 -3.02 14.35 5.23
C LYS A 8 -2.27 13.68 4.12
N ARG A 9 -2.96 12.79 3.43
CA ARG A 9 -2.39 12.05 2.33
C ARG A 9 -3.46 11.71 1.31
N GLN A 10 -3.04 11.63 0.09
CA GLN A 10 -3.89 11.19 -1.02
C GLN A 10 -3.30 9.94 -1.60
N VAL A 11 -4.14 8.98 -1.89
CA VAL A 11 -3.70 7.72 -2.48
C VAL A 11 -4.51 7.48 -3.74
N SER A 12 -3.81 7.18 -4.82
CA SER A 12 -4.44 6.80 -6.08
C SER A 12 -3.76 5.56 -6.63
N THR A 13 -4.47 4.84 -7.48
CA THR A 13 -3.93 3.65 -8.11
C THR A 13 -4.21 3.69 -9.60
N LEU A 14 -3.32 3.06 -10.35
CA LEU A 14 -3.55 2.79 -11.76
C LEU A 14 -2.87 1.49 -12.14
N PHE A 15 -3.35 0.89 -13.21
CA PHE A 15 -2.66 -0.24 -13.82
C PHE A 15 -1.79 0.27 -14.95
N ARG A 16 -0.63 -0.33 -15.10
CA ARG A 16 0.34 0.07 -16.10
C ARG A 16 0.90 -1.15 -16.78
N LYS A 17 1.04 -1.08 -18.09
CA LYS A 17 1.66 -2.12 -18.89
C LYS A 17 2.69 -1.46 -19.79
N ASP A 18 3.92 -1.98 -19.77
CA ASP A 18 5.03 -1.44 -20.55
C ASP A 18 5.19 0.08 -20.38
N GLY A 19 5.04 0.53 -19.13
CA GLY A 19 5.20 1.94 -18.76
C GLY A 19 4.02 2.84 -19.11
N LYS A 20 2.93 2.29 -19.62
CA LYS A 20 1.76 3.09 -20.03
C LYS A 20 0.53 2.69 -19.23
N PRO A 21 -0.28 3.67 -18.80
CA PRO A 21 -1.53 3.35 -18.11
C PRO A 21 -2.45 2.51 -18.98
N VAL A 22 -3.12 1.56 -18.35
CA VAL A 22 -4.14 0.74 -19.02
C VAL A 22 -5.39 0.72 -18.15
N THR A 23 -6.54 0.61 -18.78
CA THR A 23 -7.84 0.54 -18.09
C THR A 23 -8.46 -0.84 -18.19
N THR A 24 -7.96 -1.68 -19.07
CA THR A 24 -8.46 -3.04 -19.28
C THR A 24 -7.32 -4.01 -19.08
N LEU A 25 -7.57 -5.05 -18.30
CA LEU A 25 -6.60 -6.12 -18.06
C LEU A 25 -6.97 -7.31 -18.94
N HIS A 26 -5.95 -7.97 -19.47
CA HIS A 26 -6.13 -9.15 -20.29
C HIS A 26 -5.49 -10.36 -19.63
N ALA A 27 -6.21 -11.44 -19.58
CA ALA A 27 -5.71 -12.67 -18.97
C ALA A 27 -4.40 -13.12 -19.66
N GLY A 28 -3.41 -13.45 -18.84
CA GLY A 28 -2.10 -13.89 -19.31
C GLY A 28 -1.12 -12.75 -19.60
N GLU A 29 -1.54 -11.51 -19.52
CA GLU A 29 -0.65 -10.37 -19.76
C GLU A 29 -0.26 -9.69 -18.47
N ARG A 30 1.02 -9.68 -18.15
CA ARG A 30 1.55 -9.08 -16.94
C ARG A 30 1.29 -7.59 -16.90
N VAL A 31 0.91 -7.11 -15.73
CA VAL A 31 0.69 -5.68 -15.51
C VAL A 31 1.31 -5.27 -14.18
N GLU A 32 1.50 -3.98 -14.02
CA GLU A 32 1.89 -3.40 -12.75
C GLU A 32 0.70 -2.62 -12.19
N LEU A 33 0.45 -2.82 -10.91
CA LEU A 33 -0.47 -1.97 -10.16
C LEU A 33 0.38 -0.98 -9.41
N VAL A 34 0.20 0.29 -9.69
CA VAL A 34 0.99 1.37 -9.10
C VAL A 34 0.11 2.16 -8.15
N ALA A 35 0.48 2.17 -6.89
CA ALA A 35 -0.16 3.03 -5.90
C ALA A 35 0.71 4.25 -5.67
N THR A 36 0.11 5.42 -5.77
CA THR A 36 0.79 6.69 -5.56
C THR A 36 0.25 7.34 -4.30
N VAL A 37 1.14 7.58 -3.35
CA VAL A 37 0.79 8.22 -2.09
C VAL A 37 1.44 9.60 -2.07
N THR A 38 0.63 10.62 -1.88
CA THR A 38 1.12 11.98 -1.70
C THR A 38 0.87 12.38 -0.26
N ALA A 39 1.94 12.66 0.47
CA ALA A 39 1.89 13.04 1.86
C ALA A 39 2.27 14.51 2.01
N ASP A 40 1.52 15.25 2.80
CA ASP A 40 1.77 16.68 3.02
C ASP A 40 2.74 16.95 4.17
N SER A 41 3.17 15.91 4.85
CA SER A 41 4.15 16.01 5.93
C SER A 41 4.88 14.68 6.10
N ASP A 42 6.03 14.74 6.79
CA ASP A 42 6.75 13.53 7.15
C ASP A 42 5.92 12.72 8.16
N ALA A 43 6.00 11.42 8.05
CA ALA A 43 5.31 10.53 8.98
C ALA A 43 6.17 9.31 9.26
N GLU A 44 6.00 8.75 10.45
CA GLU A 44 6.63 7.49 10.83
C GLU A 44 5.57 6.41 10.94
N TYR A 45 5.98 5.18 10.68
CA TYR A 45 5.14 3.99 10.82
C TYR A 45 3.87 4.08 9.98
N VAL A 46 4.07 4.17 8.69
CA VAL A 46 2.97 4.23 7.73
C VAL A 46 2.79 2.86 7.10
N MET A 47 1.55 2.41 7.01
CA MET A 47 1.20 1.23 6.24
C MET A 47 0.40 1.66 5.02
N VAL A 48 0.84 1.21 3.85
CA VAL A 48 0.10 1.40 2.60
C VAL A 48 -0.54 0.07 2.26
N GLU A 49 -1.86 0.07 2.17
CA GLU A 49 -2.63 -1.12 1.84
C GLU A 49 -3.14 -1.00 0.42
N ILE A 50 -2.78 -1.97 -0.40
CA ILE A 50 -3.07 -1.95 -1.84
C ILE A 50 -3.91 -3.19 -2.17
N PRO A 51 -5.22 -3.03 -2.34
CA PRO A 51 -6.09 -4.15 -2.74
C PRO A 51 -5.72 -4.67 -4.12
N ILE A 52 -5.85 -5.98 -4.28
CA ILE A 52 -5.51 -6.68 -5.50
C ILE A 52 -6.78 -7.29 -6.08
N PRO A 53 -7.02 -7.17 -7.39
CA PRO A 53 -8.19 -7.79 -8.00
C PRO A 53 -8.18 -9.31 -7.82
N ALA A 54 -9.34 -9.87 -7.52
CA ALA A 54 -9.46 -11.31 -7.26
C ALA A 54 -9.06 -12.16 -8.47
N GLY A 55 -9.17 -11.62 -9.68
CA GLY A 55 -8.79 -12.32 -10.89
C GLY A 55 -7.30 -12.30 -11.20
N CYS A 56 -6.50 -11.70 -10.34
CA CYS A 56 -5.05 -11.60 -10.54
C CYS A 56 -4.30 -12.45 -9.54
N SER A 57 -3.16 -12.96 -9.94
CA SER A 57 -2.17 -13.51 -9.03
C SER A 57 -0.94 -12.62 -9.06
N TYR A 58 -0.04 -12.82 -8.11
CA TYR A 58 1.21 -12.07 -8.11
C TYR A 58 2.16 -12.66 -9.14
N ASP A 59 2.69 -11.80 -9.99
CA ASP A 59 3.73 -12.21 -10.94
C ASP A 59 5.05 -12.38 -10.20
N SER A 60 5.30 -11.53 -9.21
CA SER A 60 6.43 -11.68 -8.30
C SER A 60 6.04 -11.11 -6.94
N LYS A 61 6.73 -11.57 -5.91
CA LYS A 61 6.52 -11.11 -4.54
C LYS A 61 7.80 -10.48 -4.01
N GLU A 62 8.33 -9.58 -4.78
CA GLU A 62 9.56 -8.91 -4.43
C GLU A 62 9.31 -7.76 -3.47
N LYS A 63 10.31 -7.46 -2.68
CA LYS A 63 10.34 -6.25 -1.89
C LYS A 63 10.58 -5.08 -2.84
N GLY A 64 9.92 -3.97 -2.60
CA GLY A 64 10.11 -2.78 -3.41
C GLY A 64 11.34 -1.99 -3.00
N ASP A 65 11.25 -0.68 -3.13
CA ASP A 65 12.35 0.23 -2.82
C ASP A 65 12.70 0.17 -1.33
N PHE A 66 13.82 -0.46 -1.00
CA PHE A 66 14.21 -0.65 0.40
C PHE A 66 14.56 0.65 1.13
N TRP A 67 14.76 1.74 0.41
CA TRP A 67 15.00 3.04 1.03
C TRP A 67 13.76 3.59 1.72
N LYS A 68 12.58 3.22 1.24
CA LYS A 68 11.33 3.67 1.85
C LYS A 68 10.49 2.52 2.40
N GLU A 69 10.58 1.33 1.82
CA GLU A 69 9.81 0.18 2.28
C GLU A 69 10.62 -0.62 3.27
N THR A 70 10.13 -0.69 4.50
CA THR A 70 10.78 -1.50 5.52
C THR A 70 10.45 -2.96 5.33
N HIS A 71 9.19 -3.24 4.98
CA HIS A 71 8.69 -4.59 4.86
C HIS A 71 7.44 -4.59 3.98
N ARG A 72 7.18 -5.73 3.37
CA ARG A 72 6.01 -5.91 2.53
C ARG A 72 5.42 -7.28 2.78
N GLU A 73 4.10 -7.33 2.94
CA GLU A 73 3.36 -8.59 3.10
C GLU A 73 2.40 -8.77 1.94
N TYR A 74 2.44 -9.93 1.32
CA TYR A 74 1.59 -10.28 0.19
C TYR A 74 0.48 -11.20 0.68
N TYR A 75 -0.73 -10.67 0.73
CA TYR A 75 -1.91 -11.44 1.07
C TYR A 75 -2.67 -11.79 -0.20
N LYS A 76 -3.64 -12.68 -0.10
CA LYS A 76 -4.43 -13.09 -1.25
C LYS A 76 -5.14 -11.92 -1.93
N GLU A 77 -5.64 -10.98 -1.16
CA GLU A 77 -6.49 -9.91 -1.68
C GLU A 77 -5.87 -8.52 -1.59
N LYS A 78 -4.69 -8.41 -1.05
CA LYS A 78 -4.04 -7.12 -0.87
C LYS A 78 -2.56 -7.28 -0.60
N VAL A 79 -1.84 -6.20 -0.79
CA VAL A 79 -0.45 -6.07 -0.35
C VAL A 79 -0.41 -5.00 0.72
N ALA A 80 0.29 -5.28 1.81
CA ALA A 80 0.55 -4.28 2.83
C ALA A 80 2.02 -3.91 2.79
N VAL A 81 2.30 -2.63 2.62
CA VAL A 81 3.66 -2.10 2.56
C VAL A 81 3.90 -1.28 3.82
N PHE A 82 4.95 -1.62 4.55
CA PHE A 82 5.27 -0.97 5.82
C PHE A 82 6.47 -0.05 5.62
N CYS A 83 6.32 1.18 6.04
CA CYS A 83 7.35 2.20 5.94
C CYS A 83 7.62 2.76 7.34
N ASN A 84 8.85 2.58 7.84
CA ASN A 84 9.19 3.19 9.12
C ASN A 84 9.12 4.70 9.03
N LYS A 85 9.48 5.23 7.90
CA LYS A 85 9.41 6.66 7.66
C LYS A 85 8.95 6.91 6.22
N LEU A 86 7.98 7.79 6.08
CA LEU A 86 7.52 8.24 4.78
C LEU A 86 7.62 9.76 4.77
N ARG A 87 8.45 10.30 3.92
CA ARG A 87 8.70 11.73 3.88
C ARG A 87 7.59 12.47 3.15
N LYS A 88 7.46 13.72 3.45
CA LYS A 88 6.61 14.62 2.66
C LYS A 88 6.93 14.47 1.19
N GLY A 89 5.91 14.42 0.36
CA GLY A 89 6.06 14.31 -1.10
C GLY A 89 5.28 13.15 -1.66
N THR A 90 5.62 12.79 -2.88
CA THR A 90 4.92 11.76 -3.63
C THR A 90 5.77 10.51 -3.71
N HIS A 91 5.15 9.38 -3.39
CA HIS A 91 5.82 8.08 -3.38
C HIS A 91 5.00 7.08 -4.16
N THR A 92 5.65 6.23 -4.93
CA THR A 92 4.98 5.17 -5.68
C THR A 92 5.37 3.82 -5.12
N PHE A 93 4.40 2.92 -5.13
CA PHE A 93 4.57 1.53 -4.71
C PHE A 93 4.01 0.64 -5.81
N THR A 94 4.81 -0.27 -6.30
CA THR A 94 4.45 -1.09 -7.45
C THR A 94 4.27 -2.54 -7.03
N VAL A 95 3.19 -3.14 -7.52
CA VAL A 95 2.90 -4.56 -7.34
C VAL A 95 2.78 -5.19 -8.72
N ARG A 96 3.52 -6.26 -8.94
CA ARG A 96 3.49 -6.96 -10.23
C ARG A 96 2.45 -8.06 -10.21
N LEU A 97 1.53 -7.99 -11.16
CA LEU A 97 0.38 -8.87 -11.22
C LEU A 97 0.31 -9.61 -12.55
N LEU A 98 -0.30 -10.78 -12.47
CA LEU A 98 -0.66 -11.56 -13.65
C LEU A 98 -2.17 -11.79 -13.60
N PRO A 99 -2.93 -11.11 -14.45
CA PRO A 99 -4.35 -11.40 -14.61
C PRO A 99 -4.54 -12.83 -15.11
N ARG A 100 -5.43 -13.58 -14.48
CA ARG A 100 -5.65 -14.97 -14.82
C ARG A 100 -7.05 -15.26 -15.30
N TYR A 101 -8.03 -14.58 -14.70
CA TYR A 101 -9.42 -14.90 -14.94
C TYR A 101 -10.13 -13.69 -15.48
N THR A 102 -10.95 -13.90 -16.50
CA THR A 102 -11.78 -12.84 -17.04
C THR A 102 -12.96 -12.60 -16.11
N GLY A 103 -13.51 -11.39 -16.17
CA GLY A 103 -14.65 -11.01 -15.36
C GLY A 103 -14.58 -9.55 -14.96
N SER A 104 -15.61 -9.13 -14.25
CA SER A 104 -15.64 -7.82 -13.64
C SER A 104 -15.35 -7.97 -12.17
N TYR A 105 -14.39 -7.20 -11.67
CA TYR A 105 -13.96 -7.29 -10.28
C TYR A 105 -14.14 -5.96 -9.58
N HIS A 106 -14.66 -6.04 -8.39
CA HIS A 106 -14.74 -4.89 -7.52
C HIS A 106 -13.42 -4.73 -6.78
N LEU A 107 -12.85 -3.55 -6.84
CA LEU A 107 -11.58 -3.27 -6.19
C LEU A 107 -11.74 -2.09 -5.25
N ASN A 108 -11.44 -2.31 -3.99
CA ASN A 108 -11.43 -1.23 -3.01
C ASN A 108 -10.25 -0.30 -3.28
N PRO A 109 -10.37 0.99 -2.93
CA PRO A 109 -9.27 1.91 -3.12
C PRO A 109 -8.09 1.54 -2.21
N ALA A 110 -6.89 1.84 -2.67
CA ALA A 110 -5.72 1.76 -1.83
C ALA A 110 -5.77 2.86 -0.78
N ARG A 111 -5.08 2.64 0.33
CA ARG A 111 -5.07 3.61 1.42
C ARG A 111 -3.75 3.54 2.16
N ALA A 112 -3.40 4.64 2.79
CA ALA A 112 -2.22 4.74 3.63
C ALA A 112 -2.65 5.18 5.02
N GLU A 113 -2.18 4.51 6.04
CA GLU A 113 -2.58 4.72 7.41
C GLU A 113 -1.36 4.81 8.30
N LEU A 114 -1.47 5.58 9.38
CA LEU A 114 -0.47 5.57 10.41
C LEU A 114 -0.68 4.37 11.30
N MET A 115 0.40 3.65 11.59
CA MET A 115 0.38 2.57 12.56
C MET A 115 0.60 3.15 13.94
N TYR A 116 -0.11 2.61 14.91
CA TYR A 116 -0.02 3.09 16.27
C TYR A 116 0.95 2.23 17.09
N TYR A 117 1.97 2.87 17.62
CA TYR A 117 2.94 2.22 18.51
C TYR A 117 2.88 2.88 19.88
N PRO A 118 2.08 2.35 20.79
CA PRO A 118 2.01 2.91 22.13
C PRO A 118 3.32 2.68 22.87
N VAL A 119 3.82 3.72 23.48
CA VAL A 119 5.05 3.67 24.26
C VAL A 119 4.68 3.76 25.75
N PHE A 120 5.23 2.87 26.53
CA PHE A 120 4.95 2.81 27.96
C PHE A 120 6.13 3.36 28.73
N HIS A 121 5.94 4.52 29.32
CA HIS A 121 6.98 5.20 30.07
C HIS A 121 7.20 4.53 31.40
N GLY A 122 8.46 4.25 31.72
CA GLY A 122 8.82 3.64 32.98
C GLY A 122 8.44 2.18 33.11
N ARG A 123 8.00 1.57 32.04
CA ARG A 123 7.64 0.17 32.03
C ARG A 123 8.13 -0.45 30.75
N ASN A 124 8.42 -1.71 30.82
CA ASN A 124 8.90 -2.43 29.64
C ASN A 124 7.77 -3.13 28.92
N GLU A 125 6.58 -2.70 29.12
CA GLU A 125 5.46 -3.27 28.42
C GLU A 125 5.12 -2.43 27.21
N MET A 126 4.82 -3.10 26.15
CA MET A 126 4.38 -2.46 24.92
C MET A 126 3.09 -3.14 24.51
N LYS A 127 2.08 -2.36 24.26
CA LYS A 127 0.84 -2.91 23.73
C LYS A 127 1.06 -3.33 22.31
N LYS A 128 0.25 -4.27 21.88
CA LYS A 128 0.25 -4.68 20.52
C LYS A 128 0.02 -3.48 19.62
N CYS A 129 0.91 -3.34 18.66
CA CYS A 129 0.81 -2.31 17.66
C CYS A 129 -0.35 -2.60 16.73
N GLY A 130 -1.13 -1.60 16.44
CA GLY A 130 -2.27 -1.75 15.54
C GLY A 130 -2.21 -0.74 14.42
N VAL A 131 -2.97 -1.01 13.39
CA VAL A 131 -3.15 -0.10 12.27
C VAL A 131 -4.40 0.71 12.54
N ALA A 132 -4.30 2.02 12.41
CA ALA A 132 -5.47 2.87 12.57
C ALA A 132 -6.45 2.60 11.44
N GLU A 133 -7.73 2.57 11.79
CA GLU A 133 -8.75 2.39 10.79
C GLU A 133 -8.79 3.57 9.84
N ALA A 134 -8.97 3.29 8.55
CA ALA A 134 -9.17 4.35 7.57
C ALA A 134 -10.53 4.98 7.82
N GLN A 135 -10.56 6.27 7.86
CA GLN A 135 -11.77 7.02 8.15
C GLN A 135 -12.36 7.68 6.94
#